data_8fadb401f1590f577ac3fd8389a0c537
#
_entry.id   8fadb401f1590f577ac3fd8389a0c537
#
_cell.length_a   1.000
_cell.length_b   1.000
_cell.length_c   1.000
_cell.angle_alpha   90.00
_cell.angle_beta   90.00
_cell.angle_gamma   90.00
#
_symmetry.space_group_name_H-M   'P 1'
#
loop_
_entity.id
_entity.type
_entity.pdbx_description
1 polymer ?
#
loop_
_entity_poly.entity_id
_entity_poly.type
_entity_poly.pdbx_seq_one_letter_code
_entity_poly.pdbx_strand_id
1 'polypeptide(L)'
;MPIQGPPGTGKTFTGAHVIRTLVNAGKRVGVTAMSHHAIDNMMEAVVERFAAEGDELRAVRKAKGGSVEAVAYIDDNAKCATGAYDVIAGTSWLFASQAMRDNPVDVLVVDEAGQLGLADTLAASISASNVLLLGDPQQLPQVAQASHPNRSGVGALEHLLGEDARTFSPDRDVLLETTWRMHPDVCEFISDVIYEGRLTSETSCHTQTTSAGTGLRWIRSRHTGHATESPEEAAIVVNTIAELMGTDWTDQHGVTRPLTTDDFIVVTPYNDQRRLIATALAARPATAGVDVGSVDKFQGREAAVVLYSLATSSAEFMPRHAD
;
A
#
# COMPACT_ATOMS: atom_id res chain seq x y z
N MET A 1 1.37 7.20 -18.33
CA MET A 1 2.42 6.15 -18.13
C MET A 1 2.18 5.49 -16.78
N PRO A 2 1.96 4.20 -16.68
CA PRO A 2 1.93 3.47 -15.42
C PRO A 2 3.34 3.07 -14.94
N ILE A 3 3.49 3.06 -13.61
CA ILE A 3 4.61 2.48 -12.88
C ILE A 3 3.99 1.48 -11.89
N GLN A 4 4.15 0.20 -12.19
CA GLN A 4 3.74 -0.87 -11.29
C GLN A 4 4.82 -1.07 -10.23
N GLY A 5 4.43 -0.96 -8.98
CA GLY A 5 5.33 -1.20 -7.85
C GLY A 5 4.74 -2.22 -6.88
N PRO A 6 5.20 -3.46 -6.91
CA PRO A 6 4.92 -4.44 -5.89
C PRO A 6 5.19 -3.95 -4.46
N PRO A 7 4.75 -4.67 -3.42
CA PRO A 7 5.01 -4.28 -2.03
C PRO A 7 6.52 -4.13 -1.74
N GLY A 8 6.90 -3.03 -1.10
CA GLY A 8 8.29 -2.78 -0.70
C GLY A 8 9.24 -2.36 -1.81
N THR A 9 8.76 -2.08 -3.03
CA THR A 9 9.64 -1.70 -4.17
C THR A 9 9.97 -0.21 -4.24
N GLY A 10 9.55 0.60 -3.26
CA GLY A 10 9.88 2.02 -3.22
C GLY A 10 9.05 2.90 -4.17
N LYS A 11 7.77 2.58 -4.37
CA LYS A 11 6.85 3.43 -5.18
C LYS A 11 6.90 4.90 -4.81
N THR A 12 6.68 5.21 -3.53
CA THR A 12 6.66 6.59 -3.02
C THR A 12 8.00 7.28 -3.19
N PHE A 13 9.11 6.57 -2.94
CA PHE A 13 10.46 7.05 -3.18
C PHE A 13 10.68 7.39 -4.67
N THR A 14 10.31 6.49 -5.57
CA THR A 14 10.39 6.70 -7.03
C THR A 14 9.50 7.86 -7.46
N GLY A 15 8.28 7.94 -6.94
CA GLY A 15 7.34 9.03 -7.18
C GLY A 15 7.92 10.40 -6.81
N ALA A 16 8.50 10.51 -5.61
CA ALA A 16 9.13 11.74 -5.13
C ALA A 16 10.31 12.17 -6.02
N HIS A 17 11.13 11.22 -6.50
CA HIS A 17 12.22 11.52 -7.45
C HIS A 17 11.72 12.02 -8.79
N VAL A 18 10.67 11.39 -9.33
CA VAL A 18 10.05 11.82 -10.60
C VAL A 18 9.45 13.21 -10.45
N ILE A 19 8.72 13.48 -9.36
CA ILE A 19 8.13 14.79 -9.09
C ILE A 19 9.21 15.86 -9.01
N ARG A 20 10.29 15.64 -8.25
CA ARG A 20 11.41 16.58 -8.17
C ARG A 20 12.04 16.83 -9.55
N THR A 21 12.28 15.79 -10.32
CA THR A 21 12.85 15.91 -11.67
C THR A 21 11.97 16.76 -12.58
N LEU A 22 10.66 16.56 -12.54
CA LEU A 22 9.68 17.33 -13.31
C LEU A 22 9.66 18.80 -12.88
N VAL A 23 9.63 19.07 -11.58
CA VAL A 23 9.64 20.45 -11.05
C VAL A 23 10.92 21.17 -11.42
N ASN A 24 12.10 20.52 -11.29
CA ASN A 24 13.38 21.10 -11.70
C ASN A 24 13.47 21.33 -13.24
N ALA A 25 12.67 20.62 -14.02
CA ALA A 25 12.48 20.87 -15.45
C ALA A 25 11.42 21.97 -15.74
N GLY A 26 10.97 22.70 -14.73
CA GLY A 26 9.98 23.78 -14.84
C GLY A 26 8.54 23.29 -15.04
N LYS A 27 8.24 22.03 -14.71
CA LYS A 27 6.91 21.46 -14.82
C LYS A 27 6.11 21.66 -13.54
N ARG A 28 4.82 21.92 -13.70
CA ARG A 28 3.86 22.00 -12.63
C ARG A 28 3.22 20.64 -12.42
N VAL A 29 3.28 20.12 -11.19
CA VAL A 29 2.89 18.73 -10.89
C VAL A 29 1.69 18.69 -9.94
N GLY A 30 0.67 17.90 -10.29
CA GLY A 30 -0.43 17.54 -9.41
C GLY A 30 -0.15 16.20 -8.71
N VAL A 31 -0.56 16.06 -7.47
CA VAL A 31 -0.49 14.81 -6.71
C VAL A 31 -1.87 14.45 -6.16
N THR A 32 -2.36 13.28 -6.47
CA THR A 32 -3.63 12.74 -5.96
C THR A 32 -3.52 11.28 -5.58
N ALA A 33 -4.38 10.83 -4.68
CA ALA A 33 -4.57 9.43 -4.30
C ALA A 33 -5.99 9.21 -3.78
N MET A 34 -6.36 7.96 -3.51
CA MET A 34 -7.66 7.61 -2.94
C MET A 34 -7.86 8.16 -1.52
N SER A 35 -6.82 8.18 -0.69
CA SER A 35 -6.91 8.62 0.69
C SER A 35 -6.09 9.88 0.98
N HIS A 36 -6.53 10.67 1.97
CA HIS A 36 -5.76 11.80 2.47
C HIS A 36 -4.38 11.38 2.98
N HIS A 37 -4.31 10.23 3.68
CA HIS A 37 -3.07 9.69 4.22
C HIS A 37 -2.05 9.35 3.12
N ALA A 38 -2.47 8.71 2.03
CA ALA A 38 -1.59 8.42 0.90
C ALA A 38 -1.05 9.70 0.25
N ILE A 39 -1.91 10.73 0.10
CA ILE A 39 -1.46 12.03 -0.42
C ILE A 39 -0.42 12.65 0.51
N ASP A 40 -0.64 12.64 1.82
CA ASP A 40 0.24 13.24 2.81
C ASP A 40 1.59 12.48 2.85
N ASN A 41 1.60 11.15 2.81
CA ASN A 41 2.81 10.33 2.71
C ASN A 41 3.64 10.65 1.44
N MET A 42 2.99 10.82 0.29
CA MET A 42 3.68 11.22 -0.93
C MET A 42 4.26 12.64 -0.79
N MET A 43 3.52 13.56 -0.19
CA MET A 43 4.01 14.93 0.03
C MET A 43 5.17 14.99 1.01
N GLU A 44 5.17 14.18 2.08
CA GLU A 44 6.32 14.03 2.99
C GLU A 44 7.56 13.57 2.23
N ALA A 45 7.45 12.50 1.44
CA ALA A 45 8.55 11.99 0.62
C ALA A 45 9.06 13.02 -0.40
N VAL A 46 8.17 13.82 -0.99
CA VAL A 46 8.56 14.92 -1.90
C VAL A 46 9.35 15.98 -1.14
N VAL A 47 8.85 16.46 0.00
CA VAL A 47 9.54 17.46 0.84
C VAL A 47 10.91 16.97 1.26
N GLU A 48 10.99 15.75 1.79
CA GLU A 48 12.26 15.12 2.18
C GLU A 48 13.24 15.04 1.02
N ARG A 49 12.75 14.69 -0.17
CA ARG A 49 13.58 14.58 -1.37
C ARG A 49 14.16 15.93 -1.82
N PHE A 50 13.34 16.99 -1.80
CA PHE A 50 13.81 18.34 -2.12
C PHE A 50 14.82 18.84 -1.08
N ALA A 51 14.54 18.64 0.20
CA ALA A 51 15.43 19.02 1.29
C ALA A 51 16.80 18.31 1.23
N ALA A 52 16.81 17.00 0.93
CA ALA A 52 18.04 16.21 0.81
C ALA A 52 18.98 16.70 -0.30
N GLU A 53 18.42 17.32 -1.34
CA GLU A 53 19.20 17.86 -2.47
C GLU A 53 19.41 19.39 -2.39
N GLY A 54 18.82 20.05 -1.37
CA GLY A 54 18.91 21.49 -1.20
C GLY A 54 18.12 22.30 -2.23
N ASP A 55 17.10 21.70 -2.85
CA ASP A 55 16.24 22.37 -3.82
C ASP A 55 15.08 23.11 -3.14
N GLU A 56 14.64 24.22 -3.72
CA GLU A 56 13.45 24.93 -3.25
C GLU A 56 12.16 24.25 -3.74
N LEU A 57 11.14 24.20 -2.88
CA LEU A 57 9.83 23.63 -3.18
C LEU A 57 8.72 24.61 -2.80
N ARG A 58 7.86 24.93 -3.75
CA ARG A 58 6.61 25.66 -3.49
C ARG A 58 5.46 24.69 -3.64
N ALA A 59 4.99 24.15 -2.50
CA ALA A 59 3.96 23.14 -2.49
C ALA A 59 2.69 23.57 -1.74
N VAL A 60 1.54 23.14 -2.22
CA VAL A 60 0.24 23.34 -1.57
C VAL A 60 -0.54 22.04 -1.49
N ARG A 61 -1.19 21.84 -0.35
CA ARG A 61 -2.13 20.74 -0.08
C ARG A 61 -3.54 21.30 0.11
N LYS A 62 -4.48 20.83 -0.69
CA LYS A 62 -5.92 21.17 -0.51
C LYS A 62 -6.46 20.44 0.72
N ALA A 63 -6.43 21.12 1.87
CA ALA A 63 -6.99 20.64 3.13
C ALA A 63 -7.15 21.81 4.12
N LYS A 64 -7.95 21.60 5.18
CA LYS A 64 -8.11 22.59 6.27
C LYS A 64 -6.87 22.75 7.13
N GLY A 65 -5.96 21.78 7.10
CA GLY A 65 -4.71 21.75 7.83
C GLY A 65 -4.04 20.40 7.66
N GLY A 66 -2.80 20.28 8.14
CA GLY A 66 -2.01 19.06 8.10
C GLY A 66 -0.66 19.21 8.80
N SER A 67 0.15 18.18 8.78
CA SER A 67 1.41 18.06 9.53
C SER A 67 2.67 18.08 8.66
N VAL A 68 2.55 18.03 7.33
CA VAL A 68 3.73 18.01 6.44
C VAL A 68 4.36 19.39 6.44
N GLU A 69 5.58 19.49 6.94
CA GLU A 69 6.35 20.73 6.96
C GLU A 69 6.62 21.26 5.54
N ALA A 70 6.85 22.53 5.40
CA ALA A 70 7.12 23.22 4.12
C ALA A 70 6.00 23.12 3.05
N VAL A 71 4.80 22.63 3.42
CA VAL A 71 3.62 22.57 2.56
C VAL A 71 2.56 23.57 3.03
N ALA A 72 2.07 24.42 2.15
CA ALA A 72 0.94 25.30 2.45
C ALA A 72 -0.37 24.51 2.47
N TYR A 73 -1.21 24.73 3.50
CA TYR A 73 -2.54 24.12 3.59
C TYR A 73 -3.63 25.14 3.28
N ILE A 74 -4.43 24.89 2.25
CA ILE A 74 -5.46 25.79 1.78
C ILE A 74 -6.74 25.02 1.46
N ASP A 75 -7.85 25.38 2.09
CA ASP A 75 -9.17 24.76 1.85
C ASP A 75 -9.99 25.53 0.79
N ASP A 76 -9.35 25.91 -0.31
CA ASP A 76 -9.98 26.62 -1.42
C ASP A 76 -9.35 26.19 -2.75
N ASN A 77 -10.17 25.69 -3.68
CA ASN A 77 -9.70 25.17 -4.96
C ASN A 77 -9.05 26.25 -5.83
N ALA A 78 -9.62 27.45 -5.87
CA ALA A 78 -9.10 28.54 -6.73
C ALA A 78 -7.72 29.01 -6.24
N LYS A 79 -7.54 29.09 -4.91
CA LYS A 79 -6.26 29.48 -4.31
C LYS A 79 -5.19 28.39 -4.50
N CYS A 80 -5.56 27.11 -4.44
CA CYS A 80 -4.64 26.00 -4.75
C CYS A 80 -4.23 26.00 -6.23
N ALA A 81 -5.16 26.36 -7.13
CA ALA A 81 -4.95 26.32 -8.57
C ALA A 81 -4.06 27.44 -9.12
N THR A 82 -3.64 28.40 -8.29
CA THR A 82 -2.79 29.52 -8.75
C THR A 82 -1.43 29.05 -9.26
N GLY A 83 -0.77 29.86 -10.10
CA GLY A 83 0.59 29.62 -10.59
C GLY A 83 1.70 29.79 -9.54
N ALA A 84 1.35 29.99 -8.26
CA ALA A 84 2.31 30.20 -7.19
C ALA A 84 3.02 28.93 -6.72
N TYR A 85 2.48 27.74 -7.07
CA TYR A 85 2.93 26.44 -6.57
C TYR A 85 3.44 25.55 -7.70
N ASP A 86 4.55 24.89 -7.45
CA ASP A 86 5.16 23.89 -8.34
C ASP A 86 4.48 22.52 -8.17
N VAL A 87 4.12 22.18 -6.92
CA VAL A 87 3.41 20.96 -6.58
C VAL A 87 2.07 21.29 -5.91
N ILE A 88 1.00 20.69 -6.43
CA ILE A 88 -0.37 20.85 -5.92
C ILE A 88 -0.90 19.48 -5.54
N ALA A 89 -1.27 19.29 -4.28
CA ALA A 89 -1.78 18.02 -3.78
C ALA A 89 -3.24 18.11 -3.32
N GLY A 90 -4.03 17.11 -3.65
CA GLY A 90 -5.44 17.04 -3.28
C GLY A 90 -6.09 15.76 -3.75
N THR A 91 -7.33 15.52 -3.32
CA THR A 91 -8.13 14.40 -3.83
C THR A 91 -8.52 14.64 -5.29
N SER A 92 -9.02 13.61 -5.98
CA SER A 92 -9.54 13.69 -7.36
C SER A 92 -10.54 14.85 -7.56
N TRP A 93 -11.31 15.20 -6.54
CA TRP A 93 -12.25 16.34 -6.54
C TRP A 93 -11.58 17.69 -6.79
N LEU A 94 -10.36 17.91 -6.26
CA LEU A 94 -9.62 19.14 -6.57
C LEU A 94 -9.34 19.23 -8.08
N PHE A 95 -8.77 18.17 -8.65
CA PHE A 95 -8.36 18.12 -10.05
C PHE A 95 -9.56 18.08 -11.01
N ALA A 96 -10.71 17.57 -10.59
CA ALA A 96 -11.96 17.63 -11.34
C ALA A 96 -12.63 19.03 -11.31
N SER A 97 -12.14 19.97 -10.49
CA SER A 97 -12.74 21.30 -10.33
C SER A 97 -12.47 22.23 -11.51
N GLN A 98 -13.35 23.21 -11.73
CA GLN A 98 -13.19 24.22 -12.78
C GLN A 98 -11.89 25.02 -12.59
N ALA A 99 -11.53 25.35 -11.36
CA ALA A 99 -10.31 26.10 -11.04
C ALA A 99 -9.04 25.41 -11.56
N MET A 100 -8.96 24.07 -11.43
CA MET A 100 -7.83 23.30 -11.94
C MET A 100 -7.89 23.10 -13.46
N ARG A 101 -9.07 23.05 -14.06
CA ARG A 101 -9.23 23.03 -15.53
C ARG A 101 -8.75 24.33 -16.17
N ASP A 102 -9.03 25.46 -15.53
CA ASP A 102 -8.62 26.78 -16.00
C ASP A 102 -7.09 27.01 -15.80
N ASN A 103 -6.48 26.29 -14.85
CA ASN A 103 -5.06 26.35 -14.52
C ASN A 103 -4.47 24.94 -14.39
N PRO A 104 -4.35 24.20 -15.51
CA PRO A 104 -3.96 22.78 -15.46
C PRO A 104 -2.51 22.60 -15.03
N VAL A 105 -2.20 21.39 -14.56
CA VAL A 105 -0.84 20.94 -14.31
C VAL A 105 -0.24 20.28 -15.57
N ASP A 106 1.08 20.24 -15.68
CA ASP A 106 1.74 19.52 -16.78
C ASP A 106 1.61 18.00 -16.60
N VAL A 107 1.74 17.54 -15.35
CA VAL A 107 1.67 16.11 -14.99
C VAL A 107 0.84 15.94 -13.74
N LEU A 108 -0.15 15.05 -13.80
CA LEU A 108 -0.88 14.55 -12.61
C LEU A 108 -0.29 13.20 -12.20
N VAL A 109 0.27 13.13 -11.01
CA VAL A 109 0.71 11.90 -10.37
C VAL A 109 -0.43 11.34 -9.54
N VAL A 110 -0.85 10.13 -9.84
CA VAL A 110 -1.86 9.39 -9.10
C VAL A 110 -1.16 8.30 -8.29
N ASP A 111 -1.06 8.47 -6.98
CA ASP A 111 -0.50 7.45 -6.10
C ASP A 111 -1.59 6.46 -5.68
N GLU A 112 -1.19 5.23 -5.37
CA GLU A 112 -2.08 4.08 -5.13
C GLU A 112 -3.16 3.95 -6.24
N ALA A 113 -2.72 4.09 -7.50
CA ALA A 113 -3.62 4.11 -8.66
C ALA A 113 -4.37 2.79 -8.92
N GLY A 114 -3.97 1.68 -8.28
CA GLY A 114 -4.75 0.44 -8.23
C GLY A 114 -6.05 0.58 -7.45
N GLN A 115 -6.10 1.52 -6.49
CA GLN A 115 -7.26 1.77 -5.63
C GLN A 115 -8.13 2.94 -6.13
N LEU A 116 -7.62 3.82 -6.98
CA LEU A 116 -8.40 4.92 -7.53
C LEU A 116 -9.20 4.43 -8.73
N GLY A 117 -10.53 4.57 -8.67
CA GLY A 117 -11.43 4.15 -9.74
C GLY A 117 -11.13 4.82 -11.07
N LEU A 118 -11.39 4.11 -12.16
CA LEU A 118 -11.19 4.63 -13.51
C LEU A 118 -11.94 5.95 -13.74
N ALA A 119 -13.18 6.06 -13.27
CA ALA A 119 -13.98 7.28 -13.41
C ALA A 119 -13.37 8.48 -12.68
N ASP A 120 -12.89 8.28 -11.45
CA ASP A 120 -12.24 9.33 -10.66
C ASP A 120 -10.90 9.74 -11.28
N THR A 121 -10.14 8.79 -11.80
CA THR A 121 -8.88 9.05 -12.50
C THR A 121 -9.13 9.86 -13.77
N LEU A 122 -10.12 9.49 -14.58
CA LEU A 122 -10.51 10.24 -15.78
C LEU A 122 -10.99 11.65 -15.43
N ALA A 123 -11.84 11.79 -14.40
CA ALA A 123 -12.33 13.09 -13.96
C ALA A 123 -11.18 14.01 -13.49
N ALA A 124 -10.18 13.48 -12.79
CA ALA A 124 -9.02 14.24 -12.37
C ALA A 124 -8.06 14.56 -13.53
N SER A 125 -7.93 13.67 -14.51
CA SER A 125 -7.00 13.82 -15.62
C SER A 125 -7.32 15.00 -16.56
N ILE A 126 -8.55 15.49 -16.55
CA ILE A 126 -8.96 16.65 -17.40
C ILE A 126 -8.24 17.94 -17.05
N SER A 127 -7.60 18.03 -15.90
CA SER A 127 -6.79 19.17 -15.47
C SER A 127 -5.29 18.94 -15.64
N ALA A 128 -4.87 17.98 -16.46
CA ALA A 128 -3.48 17.66 -16.68
C ALA A 128 -3.18 17.33 -18.15
N SER A 129 -1.99 17.69 -18.61
CA SER A 129 -1.51 17.32 -19.96
C SER A 129 -1.06 15.87 -20.03
N ASN A 130 -0.54 15.36 -18.92
CA ASN A 130 -0.05 13.98 -18.78
C ASN A 130 -0.48 13.40 -17.45
N VAL A 131 -0.60 12.06 -17.39
CA VAL A 131 -0.89 11.34 -16.16
C VAL A 131 0.19 10.29 -15.91
N LEU A 132 0.72 10.26 -14.69
CA LEU A 132 1.59 9.22 -14.17
C LEU A 132 0.81 8.44 -13.11
N LEU A 133 0.67 7.13 -13.31
CA LEU A 133 -0.03 6.24 -12.40
C LEU A 133 1.00 5.42 -11.62
N LEU A 134 1.07 5.63 -10.30
CA LEU A 134 1.90 4.86 -9.39
C LEU A 134 0.99 3.92 -8.60
N GLY A 135 1.29 2.65 -8.57
CA GLY A 135 0.46 1.71 -7.81
C GLY A 135 0.77 0.27 -8.17
N ASP A 136 -0.08 -0.61 -7.69
CA ASP A 136 0.02 -2.02 -7.99
C ASP A 136 -1.38 -2.60 -8.25
N PRO A 137 -1.67 -3.07 -9.47
CA PRO A 137 -2.96 -3.65 -9.81
C PRO A 137 -3.19 -5.02 -9.14
N GLN A 138 -2.15 -5.65 -8.58
CA GLN A 138 -2.22 -6.92 -7.86
C GLN A 138 -2.50 -6.74 -6.35
N GLN A 139 -2.51 -5.51 -5.86
CA GLN A 139 -2.95 -5.21 -4.51
C GLN A 139 -4.48 -5.06 -4.46
N LEU A 140 -5.02 -4.92 -3.24
CA LEU A 140 -6.47 -4.82 -3.03
C LEU A 140 -7.10 -3.80 -3.98
N PRO A 141 -8.11 -4.20 -4.76
CA PRO A 141 -8.82 -3.28 -5.64
C PRO A 141 -9.67 -2.30 -4.85
N GLN A 142 -10.13 -1.25 -5.53
CA GLN A 142 -11.15 -0.37 -4.98
C GLN A 142 -12.42 -1.17 -4.65
N VAL A 143 -12.96 -0.97 -3.44
CA VAL A 143 -14.26 -1.54 -3.06
C VAL A 143 -15.36 -0.81 -3.81
N ALA A 144 -15.90 -1.45 -4.86
CA ALA A 144 -17.06 -0.94 -5.57
C ALA A 144 -18.35 -1.31 -4.82
N GLN A 145 -19.23 -0.34 -4.56
CA GLN A 145 -20.53 -0.57 -3.91
C GLN A 145 -21.58 -1.18 -4.86
N ALA A 146 -21.31 -1.18 -6.17
CA ALA A 146 -22.18 -1.73 -7.20
C ALA A 146 -21.36 -2.29 -8.36
N SER A 147 -21.94 -3.24 -9.10
CA SER A 147 -21.33 -3.70 -10.35
C SER A 147 -21.52 -2.64 -11.45
N HIS A 148 -20.44 -2.34 -12.14
CA HIS A 148 -20.41 -1.41 -13.26
C HIS A 148 -20.26 -2.14 -14.60
N PRO A 149 -20.96 -1.73 -15.66
CA PRO A 149 -20.83 -2.39 -16.95
C PRO A 149 -19.46 -2.12 -17.58
N ASN A 150 -19.04 -3.04 -18.46
CA ASN A 150 -17.85 -2.89 -19.29
C ASN A 150 -16.55 -2.57 -18.50
N ARG A 151 -16.39 -3.15 -17.29
CA ARG A 151 -15.22 -2.95 -16.42
C ARG A 151 -14.97 -1.47 -16.03
N SER A 152 -15.97 -0.63 -16.08
CA SER A 152 -15.81 0.78 -15.68
C SER A 152 -15.68 0.99 -14.15
N GLY A 153 -15.92 -0.06 -13.37
CA GLY A 153 -15.78 -0.05 -11.90
C GLY A 153 -14.42 -0.48 -11.37
N VAL A 154 -13.48 -0.89 -12.27
CA VAL A 154 -12.13 -1.30 -11.86
C VAL A 154 -11.21 -0.11 -11.59
N GLY A 155 -10.08 -0.35 -10.95
CA GLY A 155 -9.02 0.64 -10.78
C GLY A 155 -8.38 1.05 -12.12
N ALA A 156 -7.80 2.24 -12.16
CA ALA A 156 -7.20 2.75 -13.40
C ALA A 156 -6.06 1.87 -13.91
N LEU A 157 -5.22 1.34 -13.02
CA LEU A 157 -4.12 0.44 -13.40
C LEU A 157 -4.64 -0.92 -13.88
N GLU A 158 -5.65 -1.49 -13.22
CA GLU A 158 -6.27 -2.74 -13.63
C GLU A 158 -6.91 -2.62 -15.02
N HIS A 159 -7.56 -1.49 -15.30
CA HIS A 159 -8.12 -1.21 -16.61
C HIS A 159 -7.06 -1.20 -17.71
N LEU A 160 -5.91 -0.58 -17.47
CA LEU A 160 -4.81 -0.50 -18.42
C LEU A 160 -4.08 -1.82 -18.61
N LEU A 161 -3.94 -2.62 -17.54
CA LEU A 161 -3.27 -3.92 -17.56
C LEU A 161 -4.07 -4.95 -18.38
N GLY A 162 -5.40 -4.92 -18.26
CA GLY A 162 -6.27 -5.92 -18.89
C GLY A 162 -6.48 -7.16 -18.01
N GLU A 163 -7.11 -8.20 -18.56
CA GLU A 163 -7.51 -9.40 -17.82
C GLU A 163 -6.44 -10.51 -17.83
N ASP A 164 -5.61 -10.54 -18.85
CA ASP A 164 -4.71 -11.67 -19.13
C ASP A 164 -3.30 -11.47 -18.53
N ALA A 165 -2.93 -10.25 -18.16
CA ALA A 165 -1.60 -9.92 -17.66
C ALA A 165 -1.61 -9.63 -16.15
N ARG A 166 -0.53 -9.99 -15.47
CA ARG A 166 -0.29 -9.65 -14.05
C ARG A 166 0.71 -8.53 -13.89
N THR A 167 1.60 -8.37 -14.87
CA THR A 167 2.59 -7.31 -14.89
C THR A 167 2.52 -6.53 -16.20
N PHE A 168 2.87 -5.25 -16.15
CA PHE A 168 2.95 -4.42 -17.33
C PHE A 168 4.12 -4.82 -18.25
N SER A 169 3.91 -4.68 -19.55
CA SER A 169 4.95 -4.96 -20.54
C SER A 169 6.08 -3.91 -20.48
N PRO A 170 7.36 -4.30 -20.56
CA PRO A 170 8.50 -3.37 -20.56
C PRO A 170 8.48 -2.33 -21.69
N ASP A 171 7.76 -2.58 -22.77
CA ASP A 171 7.69 -1.68 -23.93
C ASP A 171 6.79 -0.45 -23.70
N ARG A 172 5.93 -0.50 -22.69
CA ARG A 172 4.93 0.53 -22.43
C ARG A 172 5.06 1.20 -21.08
N ASP A 173 5.59 0.46 -20.09
CA ASP A 173 5.40 0.76 -18.69
C ASP A 173 6.61 0.31 -17.87
N VAL A 174 6.68 0.75 -16.62
CA VAL A 174 7.77 0.40 -15.70
C VAL A 174 7.24 -0.52 -14.62
N LEU A 175 7.87 -1.68 -14.46
CA LEU A 175 7.74 -2.51 -13.26
C LEU A 175 8.96 -2.26 -12.36
N LEU A 176 8.72 -1.96 -11.09
CA LEU A 176 9.77 -1.92 -10.07
C LEU A 176 10.03 -3.35 -9.61
N GLU A 177 11.12 -3.94 -10.06
CA GLU A 177 11.39 -5.39 -9.94
C GLU A 177 12.11 -5.78 -8.65
N THR A 178 12.51 -4.81 -7.80
CA THR A 178 13.25 -5.10 -6.57
C THR A 178 12.48 -4.67 -5.33
N THR A 179 12.16 -5.61 -4.45
CA THR A 179 11.61 -5.31 -3.13
C THR A 179 12.71 -5.13 -2.09
N TRP A 180 12.62 -4.06 -1.31
CA TRP A 180 13.47 -3.71 -0.17
C TRP A 180 12.88 -4.12 1.17
N ARG A 181 11.83 -4.95 1.12
CA ARG A 181 11.03 -5.34 2.28
C ARG A 181 11.12 -6.83 2.57
N MET A 182 10.88 -7.67 1.56
CA MET A 182 10.65 -9.09 1.76
C MET A 182 11.94 -9.89 1.76
N HIS A 183 12.08 -10.81 2.74
CA HIS A 183 13.10 -11.85 2.68
C HIS A 183 12.96 -12.67 1.39
N PRO A 184 14.06 -13.13 0.76
CA PRO A 184 14.00 -13.93 -0.48
C PRO A 184 13.02 -15.10 -0.44
N ASP A 185 12.99 -15.87 0.65
CA ASP A 185 12.11 -17.04 0.82
C ASP A 185 10.60 -16.68 0.77
N VAL A 186 10.23 -15.43 1.07
CA VAL A 186 8.87 -14.91 0.91
C VAL A 186 8.69 -14.33 -0.49
N CYS A 187 9.70 -13.58 -0.97
CA CYS A 187 9.68 -12.90 -2.24
C CYS A 187 9.53 -13.88 -3.41
N GLU A 188 10.26 -15.00 -3.41
CA GLU A 188 10.23 -16.02 -4.47
C GLU A 188 8.80 -16.53 -4.70
N PHE A 189 8.10 -16.92 -3.63
CA PHE A 189 6.71 -17.37 -3.74
C PHE A 189 5.79 -16.29 -4.32
N ILE A 190 5.90 -15.07 -3.81
CA ILE A 190 5.08 -13.93 -4.27
C ILE A 190 5.40 -13.58 -5.73
N SER A 191 6.69 -13.62 -6.10
CA SER A 191 7.17 -13.36 -7.45
C SER A 191 6.56 -14.34 -8.46
N ASP A 192 6.64 -15.63 -8.17
CA ASP A 192 6.16 -16.68 -9.08
C ASP A 192 4.64 -16.68 -9.21
N VAL A 193 3.92 -16.52 -8.09
CA VAL A 193 2.45 -16.60 -8.10
C VAL A 193 1.79 -15.34 -8.62
N ILE A 194 2.36 -14.16 -8.32
CA ILE A 194 1.69 -12.87 -8.56
C ILE A 194 2.38 -12.04 -9.65
N TYR A 195 3.72 -12.05 -9.73
CA TYR A 195 4.49 -11.13 -10.58
C TYR A 195 5.28 -11.81 -11.69
N GLU A 196 4.84 -13.00 -12.14
CA GLU A 196 5.38 -13.71 -13.31
C GLU A 196 6.89 -14.00 -13.19
N GLY A 197 7.38 -14.19 -11.95
CA GLY A 197 8.80 -14.43 -11.65
C GLY A 197 9.70 -13.19 -11.77
N ARG A 198 9.14 -11.98 -11.93
CA ARG A 198 9.90 -10.75 -12.18
C ARG A 198 10.33 -9.99 -10.93
N LEU A 199 9.72 -10.26 -9.77
CA LEU A 199 10.06 -9.58 -8.53
C LEU A 199 11.24 -10.27 -7.85
N THR A 200 12.26 -9.51 -7.47
CA THR A 200 13.45 -9.99 -6.75
C THR A 200 13.60 -9.27 -5.41
N SER A 201 14.21 -9.93 -4.44
CA SER A 201 14.54 -9.33 -3.16
C SER A 201 15.89 -8.63 -3.22
N GLU A 202 15.99 -7.44 -2.60
CA GLU A 202 17.25 -6.74 -2.43
C GLU A 202 18.19 -7.53 -1.48
N THR A 203 19.49 -7.45 -1.72
CA THR A 203 20.48 -8.28 -1.03
C THR A 203 20.47 -8.10 0.49
N SER A 204 20.24 -6.90 1.01
CA SER A 204 20.17 -6.66 2.46
C SER A 204 19.03 -7.41 3.14
N CYS A 205 17.94 -7.69 2.43
CA CYS A 205 16.81 -8.44 2.96
C CYS A 205 17.15 -9.90 3.33
N HIS A 206 18.25 -10.46 2.82
CA HIS A 206 18.72 -11.79 3.19
C HIS A 206 19.16 -11.92 4.65
N THR A 207 19.45 -10.82 5.31
CA THR A 207 19.85 -10.83 6.73
C THR A 207 18.66 -10.98 7.67
N GLN A 208 17.45 -10.72 7.20
CA GLN A 208 16.25 -10.79 8.02
C GLN A 208 16.01 -12.23 8.50
N THR A 209 15.87 -12.41 9.80
CA THR A 209 15.56 -13.74 10.37
C THR A 209 14.94 -13.62 11.75
N THR A 210 14.17 -14.63 12.11
CA THR A 210 13.65 -14.82 13.48
C THR A 210 14.17 -16.12 14.07
N SER A 211 14.00 -16.36 15.36
CA SER A 211 14.30 -17.65 15.98
C SER A 211 13.53 -18.83 15.35
N ALA A 212 12.41 -18.56 14.70
CA ALA A 212 11.67 -19.54 13.92
C ALA A 212 12.26 -19.74 12.50
N GLY A 213 13.24 -18.93 12.07
CA GLY A 213 13.80 -18.90 10.71
C GLY A 213 13.03 -17.96 9.80
N THR A 214 13.06 -18.21 8.49
CA THR A 214 12.56 -17.35 7.42
C THR A 214 11.47 -18.03 6.58
N GLY A 215 10.80 -17.26 5.69
CA GLY A 215 9.90 -17.79 4.68
C GLY A 215 8.47 -18.04 5.15
N LEU A 216 7.70 -18.69 4.28
CA LEU A 216 6.29 -19.00 4.49
C LEU A 216 6.12 -20.33 5.25
N ARG A 217 5.16 -20.39 6.16
CA ARG A 217 4.86 -21.58 6.94
C ARG A 217 3.38 -21.88 6.95
N TRP A 218 3.05 -23.09 6.61
CA TRP A 218 1.69 -23.61 6.73
C TRP A 218 1.52 -24.35 8.06
N ILE A 219 0.70 -23.80 8.97
CA ILE A 219 0.33 -24.43 10.24
C ILE A 219 -1.06 -25.02 10.08
N ARG A 220 -1.12 -26.35 10.09
CA ARG A 220 -2.41 -27.05 9.90
C ARG A 220 -3.23 -27.04 11.18
N SER A 221 -4.40 -26.40 11.13
CA SER A 221 -5.45 -26.55 12.13
C SER A 221 -6.42 -27.65 11.73
N ARG A 222 -6.86 -28.46 12.69
CA ARG A 222 -7.86 -29.51 12.46
C ARG A 222 -9.16 -29.09 13.16
N HIS A 223 -10.11 -28.64 12.40
CA HIS A 223 -11.44 -28.28 12.86
C HIS A 223 -12.51 -28.60 11.81
N THR A 224 -13.78 -28.68 12.21
CA THR A 224 -14.92 -28.96 11.34
C THR A 224 -16.12 -28.11 11.77
N GLY A 225 -16.94 -27.70 10.77
CA GLY A 225 -18.18 -26.97 11.03
C GLY A 225 -18.01 -25.47 11.34
N HIS A 226 -16.82 -24.93 11.22
CA HIS A 226 -16.58 -23.50 11.41
C HIS A 226 -16.79 -22.72 10.11
N ALA A 227 -17.43 -21.57 10.21
CA ALA A 227 -17.67 -20.66 9.07
C ALA A 227 -16.88 -19.36 9.18
N THR A 228 -17.04 -18.63 10.30
CA THR A 228 -16.47 -17.27 10.47
C THR A 228 -15.54 -17.14 11.67
N GLU A 229 -15.44 -18.19 12.49
CA GLU A 229 -14.54 -18.26 13.66
C GLU A 229 -14.08 -19.68 13.93
N SER A 230 -12.85 -19.83 14.42
CA SER A 230 -12.25 -21.09 14.86
C SER A 230 -11.44 -20.86 16.14
N PRO A 231 -11.91 -21.39 17.29
CA PRO A 231 -11.15 -21.36 18.53
C PRO A 231 -9.81 -22.09 18.44
N GLU A 232 -9.72 -23.14 17.64
CA GLU A 232 -8.51 -23.92 17.43
C GLU A 232 -7.44 -23.07 16.71
N GLU A 233 -7.82 -22.34 15.64
CA GLU A 233 -6.90 -21.44 14.98
C GLU A 233 -6.50 -20.26 15.88
N ALA A 234 -7.44 -19.69 16.63
CA ALA A 234 -7.14 -18.63 17.58
C ALA A 234 -6.12 -19.09 18.64
N ALA A 235 -6.25 -20.32 19.15
CA ALA A 235 -5.29 -20.90 20.09
C ALA A 235 -3.90 -21.10 19.47
N ILE A 236 -3.82 -21.56 18.21
CA ILE A 236 -2.56 -21.70 17.47
C ILE A 236 -1.90 -20.32 17.30
N VAL A 237 -2.64 -19.30 16.86
CA VAL A 237 -2.12 -17.93 16.69
C VAL A 237 -1.53 -17.40 18.00
N VAL A 238 -2.30 -17.49 19.10
CA VAL A 238 -1.85 -16.99 20.41
C VAL A 238 -0.62 -17.73 20.92
N ASN A 239 -0.57 -19.06 20.75
CA ASN A 239 0.57 -19.86 21.19
C ASN A 239 1.83 -19.54 20.34
N THR A 240 1.68 -19.46 19.01
CA THR A 240 2.80 -19.10 18.11
C THR A 240 3.39 -17.73 18.48
N ILE A 241 2.54 -16.73 18.72
CA ILE A 241 3.01 -15.41 19.13
C ILE A 241 3.70 -15.48 20.51
N ALA A 242 3.12 -16.20 21.47
CA ALA A 242 3.71 -16.33 22.81
C ALA A 242 5.06 -17.05 22.80
N GLU A 243 5.26 -18.01 21.92
CA GLU A 243 6.53 -18.71 21.75
C GLU A 243 7.62 -17.83 21.12
N LEU A 244 7.24 -16.94 20.21
CA LEU A 244 8.17 -16.04 19.52
C LEU A 244 8.43 -14.74 20.28
N MET A 245 7.52 -14.33 21.15
CA MET A 245 7.62 -13.07 21.90
C MET A 245 8.90 -12.99 22.71
N GLY A 246 9.66 -11.92 22.52
CA GLY A 246 10.94 -11.71 23.19
C GLY A 246 12.11 -12.54 22.66
N THR A 247 11.90 -13.37 21.64
CA THR A 247 12.99 -14.06 20.93
C THR A 247 13.66 -13.12 19.92
N ASP A 248 14.86 -13.45 19.46
CA ASP A 248 15.64 -12.61 18.57
C ASP A 248 15.02 -12.47 17.19
N TRP A 249 14.98 -11.23 16.71
CA TRP A 249 14.75 -10.84 15.32
C TRP A 249 15.89 -9.98 14.81
N THR A 250 16.44 -10.35 13.67
CA THR A 250 17.46 -9.57 12.95
C THR A 250 16.80 -8.92 11.73
N ASP A 251 16.94 -7.61 11.58
CA ASP A 251 16.40 -6.84 10.48
C ASP A 251 17.29 -6.84 9.23
N GLN A 252 16.87 -6.15 8.17
CA GLN A 252 17.62 -6.01 6.92
C GLN A 252 18.95 -5.26 7.05
N HIS A 253 19.18 -4.54 8.16
CA HIS A 253 20.43 -3.83 8.46
C HIS A 253 21.36 -4.66 9.34
N GLY A 254 20.99 -5.89 9.67
CA GLY A 254 21.74 -6.78 10.54
C GLY A 254 21.61 -6.45 12.02
N VAL A 255 20.65 -5.60 12.40
CA VAL A 255 20.40 -5.24 13.81
C VAL A 255 19.51 -6.30 14.46
N THR A 256 20.02 -6.94 15.50
CA THR A 256 19.28 -7.95 16.25
C THR A 256 18.67 -7.36 17.53
N ARG A 257 17.38 -7.60 17.73
CA ARG A 257 16.66 -7.20 18.96
C ARG A 257 15.55 -8.21 19.29
N PRO A 258 15.04 -8.23 20.52
CA PRO A 258 13.88 -9.05 20.87
C PRO A 258 12.63 -8.61 20.10
N LEU A 259 11.80 -9.58 19.67
CA LEU A 259 10.46 -9.33 19.12
C LEU A 259 9.56 -8.73 20.21
N THR A 260 8.82 -7.70 19.82
CA THR A 260 7.82 -7.01 20.62
C THR A 260 6.43 -7.16 20.02
N THR A 261 5.39 -6.68 20.68
CA THR A 261 4.01 -6.72 20.16
C THR A 261 3.85 -6.04 18.80
N ASP A 262 4.65 -5.00 18.52
CA ASP A 262 4.60 -4.23 17.28
C ASP A 262 5.17 -4.99 16.08
N ASP A 263 5.92 -6.07 16.32
CA ASP A 263 6.52 -6.92 15.29
C ASP A 263 5.59 -8.02 14.77
N PHE A 264 4.38 -8.09 15.31
CA PHE A 264 3.36 -9.07 14.93
C PHE A 264 2.13 -8.40 14.32
N ILE A 265 1.65 -8.96 13.22
CA ILE A 265 0.35 -8.64 12.63
C ILE A 265 -0.43 -9.94 12.48
N VAL A 266 -1.70 -9.94 12.93
CA VAL A 266 -2.62 -11.05 12.71
C VAL A 266 -3.72 -10.61 11.77
N VAL A 267 -3.81 -11.28 10.63
CA VAL A 267 -4.79 -10.99 9.57
C VAL A 267 -5.85 -12.07 9.54
N THR A 268 -7.10 -11.70 9.45
CA THR A 268 -8.21 -12.62 9.22
C THR A 268 -9.34 -11.95 8.44
N PRO A 269 -10.04 -12.65 7.54
CA PRO A 269 -11.11 -12.08 6.75
C PRO A 269 -12.41 -11.85 7.54
N TYR A 270 -12.55 -12.44 8.73
CA TYR A 270 -13.81 -12.45 9.49
C TYR A 270 -13.73 -11.64 10.78
N ASN A 271 -14.74 -10.80 11.00
CA ASN A 271 -14.82 -9.99 12.21
C ASN A 271 -14.99 -10.81 13.50
N ASP A 272 -15.65 -11.98 13.41
CA ASP A 272 -15.83 -12.86 14.56
C ASP A 272 -14.46 -13.47 14.95
N GLN A 273 -13.70 -13.99 13.99
CA GLN A 273 -12.35 -14.49 14.24
C GLN A 273 -11.43 -13.39 14.77
N ARG A 274 -11.52 -12.18 14.23
CA ARG A 274 -10.76 -11.04 14.72
C ARG A 274 -11.03 -10.76 16.20
N ARG A 275 -12.32 -10.75 16.60
CA ARG A 275 -12.70 -10.54 18.03
C ARG A 275 -12.20 -11.65 18.91
N LEU A 276 -12.35 -12.90 18.44
CA LEU A 276 -11.92 -14.10 19.17
C LEU A 276 -10.40 -14.05 19.43
N ILE A 277 -9.60 -13.84 18.39
CA ILE A 277 -8.13 -13.75 18.50
C ILE A 277 -7.73 -12.56 19.37
N ALA A 278 -8.31 -11.38 19.18
CA ALA A 278 -7.99 -10.20 19.97
C ALA A 278 -8.29 -10.40 21.46
N THR A 279 -9.41 -11.03 21.79
CA THR A 279 -9.77 -11.39 23.17
C THR A 279 -8.78 -12.38 23.77
N ALA A 280 -8.39 -13.40 23.01
CA ALA A 280 -7.46 -14.42 23.47
C ALA A 280 -6.03 -13.87 23.68
N LEU A 281 -5.57 -12.96 22.81
CA LEU A 281 -4.29 -12.24 22.96
C LEU A 281 -4.31 -11.33 24.18
N ALA A 282 -5.38 -10.57 24.39
CA ALA A 282 -5.53 -9.65 25.50
C ALA A 282 -5.55 -10.36 26.87
N ALA A 283 -5.98 -11.63 26.92
CA ALA A 283 -5.97 -12.44 28.13
C ALA A 283 -4.58 -12.85 28.62
N ARG A 284 -3.53 -12.66 27.79
CA ARG A 284 -2.13 -12.98 28.13
C ARG A 284 -1.30 -11.69 28.12
N PRO A 285 -0.71 -11.27 29.25
CA PRO A 285 0.05 -10.01 29.33
C PRO A 285 1.18 -9.89 28.29
N ALA A 286 1.84 -10.99 27.95
CA ALA A 286 2.94 -10.99 26.98
C ALA A 286 2.49 -10.72 25.54
N THR A 287 1.23 -11.00 25.17
CA THR A 287 0.69 -10.84 23.82
C THR A 287 -0.36 -9.73 23.72
N ALA A 288 -0.69 -9.12 24.88
CA ALA A 288 -1.63 -7.99 24.92
C ALA A 288 -1.02 -6.79 24.14
N GLY A 289 -1.76 -6.28 23.17
CA GLY A 289 -1.29 -5.19 22.31
C GLY A 289 -0.91 -5.63 20.88
N VAL A 290 -0.80 -6.93 20.60
CA VAL A 290 -0.63 -7.42 19.22
C VAL A 290 -1.86 -7.04 18.38
N ASP A 291 -1.59 -6.48 17.21
CA ASP A 291 -2.63 -5.94 16.34
C ASP A 291 -3.32 -7.04 15.52
N VAL A 292 -4.66 -7.07 15.55
CA VAL A 292 -5.49 -8.03 14.80
C VAL A 292 -6.45 -7.25 13.90
N GLY A 293 -6.55 -7.64 12.64
CA GLY A 293 -7.42 -6.93 11.69
C GLY A 293 -7.73 -7.69 10.42
N SER A 294 -8.52 -7.03 9.56
CA SER A 294 -8.71 -7.43 8.18
C SER A 294 -7.53 -7.03 7.31
N VAL A 295 -7.46 -7.54 6.10
CA VAL A 295 -6.45 -7.16 5.10
C VAL A 295 -6.44 -5.65 4.87
N ASP A 296 -7.63 -5.02 4.74
CA ASP A 296 -7.77 -3.58 4.52
C ASP A 296 -7.13 -2.75 5.65
N LYS A 297 -7.26 -3.20 6.91
CA LYS A 297 -6.67 -2.50 8.06
C LYS A 297 -5.14 -2.42 7.98
N PHE A 298 -4.52 -3.44 7.41
CA PHE A 298 -3.06 -3.58 7.37
C PHE A 298 -2.45 -3.20 6.04
N GLN A 299 -3.24 -2.67 5.12
CA GLN A 299 -2.73 -2.23 3.84
C GLN A 299 -1.60 -1.19 4.01
N GLY A 300 -0.49 -1.41 3.32
CA GLY A 300 0.71 -0.58 3.43
C GLY A 300 1.56 -0.84 4.68
N ARG A 301 1.09 -1.63 5.66
CA ARG A 301 1.86 -1.97 6.87
C ARG A 301 2.75 -3.19 6.64
N GLU A 302 3.77 -3.31 7.49
CA GLU A 302 4.71 -4.43 7.50
C GLU A 302 4.99 -4.86 8.95
N ALA A 303 5.39 -6.12 9.13
CA ALA A 303 5.81 -6.66 10.40
C ALA A 303 6.82 -7.80 10.18
N ALA A 304 7.65 -8.07 11.19
CA ALA A 304 8.60 -9.18 11.16
C ALA A 304 7.89 -10.54 11.05
N VAL A 305 6.72 -10.67 11.68
CA VAL A 305 5.90 -11.90 11.68
C VAL A 305 4.46 -11.56 11.36
N VAL A 306 3.94 -12.14 10.28
CA VAL A 306 2.54 -12.00 9.88
C VAL A 306 1.86 -13.37 9.96
N LEU A 307 0.77 -13.47 10.72
CA LEU A 307 -0.05 -14.67 10.82
C LEU A 307 -1.38 -14.45 10.11
N TYR A 308 -1.76 -15.37 9.24
CA TYR A 308 -3.05 -15.33 8.56
C TYR A 308 -3.94 -16.47 9.06
N SER A 309 -5.11 -16.14 9.60
CA SER A 309 -6.10 -17.11 10.11
C SER A 309 -7.31 -17.15 9.19
N LEU A 310 -7.56 -18.30 8.57
CA LEU A 310 -8.65 -18.52 7.62
C LEU A 310 -10.01 -18.72 8.30
N ALA A 311 -10.02 -19.26 9.52
CA ALA A 311 -11.18 -19.53 10.36
C ALA A 311 -12.20 -20.54 9.81
N THR A 312 -12.30 -20.73 8.51
CA THR A 312 -13.31 -21.57 7.86
C THR A 312 -12.86 -23.02 7.69
N SER A 313 -13.78 -23.96 7.92
CA SER A 313 -13.54 -25.40 7.70
C SER A 313 -13.86 -25.85 6.27
N SER A 314 -14.45 -25.00 5.44
CA SER A 314 -14.93 -25.35 4.11
C SER A 314 -14.69 -24.20 3.12
N ALA A 315 -14.37 -24.54 1.88
CA ALA A 315 -14.24 -23.57 0.79
C ALA A 315 -15.56 -22.82 0.51
N GLU A 316 -16.71 -23.37 0.87
CA GLU A 316 -18.03 -22.72 0.70
C GLU A 316 -18.17 -21.44 1.54
N PHE A 317 -17.40 -21.33 2.62
CA PHE A 317 -17.40 -20.17 3.52
C PHE A 317 -16.23 -19.22 3.27
N MET A 318 -15.41 -19.49 2.26
CA MET A 318 -14.35 -18.54 1.88
C MET A 318 -14.95 -17.21 1.44
N PRO A 319 -14.35 -16.07 1.77
CA PRO A 319 -14.78 -14.77 1.24
C PRO A 319 -14.79 -14.77 -0.29
N ARG A 320 -15.81 -14.17 -0.90
CA ARG A 320 -15.97 -14.13 -2.38
C ARG A 320 -14.86 -13.40 -3.12
N HIS A 321 -13.90 -12.81 -2.42
CA HIS A 321 -12.75 -12.08 -2.96
C HIS A 321 -11.42 -12.75 -2.58
N ALA A 322 -11.46 -14.05 -2.27
CA ALA A 322 -10.27 -14.85 -1.96
C ALA A 322 -9.70 -15.57 -3.21
N ASP A 323 -10.18 -15.19 -4.39
CA ASP A 323 -9.73 -15.73 -5.69
C ASP A 323 -8.48 -14.99 -6.19
#